data_53f45a8875a261c9fb82c84cb2c0adea
#
_entry.id   53f45a8875a261c9fb82c84cb2c0adea
#
_cell.length_a   1.000
_cell.length_b   1.000
_cell.length_c   1.000
_cell.angle_alpha   90.00
_cell.angle_beta   90.00
_cell.angle_gamma   90.00
#
_symmetry.space_group_name_H-M   'P 1'
#
loop_
_entity.id
_entity.type
_entity.pdbx_description
1 polymer ?
#
loop_
_entity_poly.entity_id
_entity_poly.type
_entity_poly.pdbx_seq_one_letter_code
_entity_poly.pdbx_strand_id
1 'polypeptide(L)'
;NLMGVAFKQRTIVAKKSEENTTAESTVEENSSGKGHATPSRKEREAANKRPLVPSDRKEAARMERARLNEERNKARIGLAAGDERYLPMRDRGPQKKFARDFVDARYNVGELMVPFMFLVIIMTFIPSLPVQESSFLVLWAFFFIALIDVMILGVQLRKRITAKFGTLDKGVRWYAGMRSLQMRPLRLPKPQVGRRQYPS
;
A
#
# COMPACT_ATOMS: atom_id res chain seq x y z
N ASN A 1 -23.36 -27.64 13.70
CA ASN A 1 -24.17 -27.99 12.52
C ASN A 1 -23.76 -27.19 11.29
N LEU A 2 -22.56 -27.48 10.80
CA LEU A 2 -21.99 -26.87 9.57
C LEU A 2 -21.49 -27.95 8.61
N MET A 3 -22.25 -29.05 8.48
CA MET A 3 -21.89 -30.20 7.63
C MET A 3 -22.98 -30.56 6.61
N GLY A 4 -23.85 -29.62 6.23
CA GLY A 4 -25.02 -29.90 5.36
C GLY A 4 -25.07 -29.22 4.00
N VAL A 5 -24.11 -28.40 3.60
CA VAL A 5 -24.25 -27.57 2.38
C VAL A 5 -23.34 -27.98 1.21
N ALA A 6 -22.39 -28.90 1.42
CA ALA A 6 -21.41 -29.27 0.37
C ALA A 6 -21.84 -30.47 -0.53
N PHE A 7 -23.04 -31.05 -0.38
CA PHE A 7 -23.41 -32.26 -1.09
C PHE A 7 -24.51 -32.11 -2.15
N LYS A 8 -24.96 -30.90 -2.45
CA LYS A 8 -26.09 -30.69 -3.38
C LYS A 8 -25.75 -30.20 -4.78
N GLN A 9 -24.49 -30.14 -5.16
CA GLN A 9 -24.10 -29.66 -6.52
C GLN A 9 -23.43 -30.72 -7.44
N ARG A 10 -23.42 -31.99 -7.08
CA ARG A 10 -22.80 -33.03 -7.90
C ARG A 10 -23.77 -34.04 -8.58
N THR A 11 -25.08 -33.79 -8.50
CA THR A 11 -26.08 -34.76 -9.00
C THR A 11 -26.91 -34.28 -10.18
N ILE A 12 -26.53 -33.24 -10.91
CA ILE A 12 -27.34 -32.71 -12.05
C ILE A 12 -26.66 -32.93 -13.42
N VAL A 13 -25.50 -33.51 -13.51
CA VAL A 13 -24.79 -33.68 -14.81
C VAL A 13 -24.86 -35.13 -15.36
N ALA A 14 -25.52 -36.03 -14.70
CA ALA A 14 -25.56 -37.44 -15.13
C ALA A 14 -26.96 -37.96 -15.41
N LYS A 15 -27.80 -37.23 -16.17
CA LYS A 15 -29.09 -37.77 -16.64
C LYS A 15 -29.58 -37.07 -17.90
N LYS A 16 -28.84 -37.21 -19.01
CA LYS A 16 -29.36 -36.96 -20.35
C LYS A 16 -28.53 -37.61 -21.42
N SER A 17 -28.57 -38.95 -21.47
CA SER A 17 -28.25 -39.73 -22.66
C SER A 17 -28.89 -41.10 -22.48
N GLU A 18 -30.11 -41.22 -22.95
CA GLU A 18 -30.75 -42.46 -23.37
C GLU A 18 -32.20 -42.08 -23.76
N GLU A 19 -32.39 -41.88 -25.03
CA GLU A 19 -33.59 -42.17 -25.80
C GLU A 19 -33.46 -41.50 -27.15
N ASN A 20 -33.11 -42.25 -28.16
CA ASN A 20 -33.92 -42.50 -29.33
C ASN A 20 -33.12 -43.34 -30.35
N THR A 21 -33.47 -44.58 -30.35
CA THR A 21 -33.18 -45.52 -31.46
C THR A 21 -34.44 -45.54 -32.35
N THR A 22 -34.22 -45.61 -33.67
CA THR A 22 -35.13 -46.05 -34.73
C THR A 22 -35.89 -44.98 -35.49
N ALA A 23 -35.35 -44.67 -36.69
CA ALA A 23 -36.08 -44.67 -37.97
C ALA A 23 -35.12 -44.36 -39.12
N GLU A 24 -34.69 -45.33 -39.80
CA GLU A 24 -34.73 -45.66 -41.23
C GLU A 24 -34.52 -44.54 -42.25
N SER A 25 -33.40 -44.66 -42.95
CA SER A 25 -33.10 -44.48 -44.40
C SER A 25 -33.75 -43.33 -45.14
N THR A 26 -32.91 -42.39 -45.53
CA THR A 26 -32.77 -41.99 -46.96
C THR A 26 -31.37 -41.41 -47.19
N VAL A 27 -30.66 -42.04 -48.11
CA VAL A 27 -29.36 -41.61 -48.61
C VAL A 27 -29.59 -40.33 -49.42
N GLU A 28 -29.20 -39.20 -48.88
CA GLU A 28 -28.82 -38.05 -49.67
C GLU A 28 -27.35 -37.70 -49.38
N GLU A 29 -26.57 -38.01 -50.40
CA GLU A 29 -25.19 -37.60 -50.57
C GLU A 29 -25.08 -36.07 -50.54
N ASN A 30 -25.09 -35.50 -49.35
CA ASN A 30 -24.70 -34.11 -49.20
C ASN A 30 -23.20 -34.04 -48.98
N SER A 31 -22.50 -33.82 -50.07
CA SER A 31 -21.12 -33.34 -50.07
C SER A 31 -21.06 -32.00 -49.29
N SER A 32 -20.97 -32.14 -47.96
CA SER A 32 -20.65 -31.05 -47.08
C SER A 32 -19.21 -30.60 -47.31
N GLY A 33 -18.98 -30.00 -48.46
CA GLY A 33 -17.80 -29.16 -48.67
C GLY A 33 -17.84 -28.06 -47.65
N LYS A 34 -16.74 -27.87 -46.94
CA LYS A 34 -16.55 -26.77 -45.98
C LYS A 34 -17.02 -25.48 -46.65
N GLY A 35 -18.21 -24.98 -46.29
CA GLY A 35 -18.90 -23.86 -46.94
C GLY A 35 -18.24 -22.50 -46.79
N HIS A 36 -17.00 -22.45 -46.32
CA HIS A 36 -16.21 -21.22 -46.24
C HIS A 36 -14.77 -21.51 -46.64
N ALA A 37 -14.30 -20.79 -47.65
CA ALA A 37 -12.89 -20.83 -48.03
C ALA A 37 -12.04 -20.42 -46.81
N THR A 38 -11.06 -21.22 -46.46
CA THR A 38 -10.12 -20.89 -45.39
C THR A 38 -9.43 -19.59 -45.76
N PRO A 39 -9.50 -18.51 -44.91
CA PRO A 39 -8.91 -17.24 -45.24
C PRO A 39 -7.43 -17.41 -45.59
N SER A 40 -7.00 -16.71 -46.62
CA SER A 40 -5.63 -16.80 -47.14
C SER A 40 -4.63 -16.49 -46.02
N ARG A 41 -3.42 -17.04 -46.13
CA ARG A 41 -2.32 -16.76 -45.20
C ARG A 41 -2.12 -15.25 -45.03
N LYS A 42 -2.22 -14.49 -46.11
CA LYS A 42 -2.06 -13.03 -46.17
C LYS A 42 -3.14 -12.31 -45.38
N GLU A 43 -4.39 -12.79 -45.42
CA GLU A 43 -5.51 -12.24 -44.66
C GLU A 43 -5.38 -12.54 -43.15
N ARG A 44 -4.94 -13.75 -42.79
CA ARG A 44 -4.63 -14.09 -41.39
C ARG A 44 -3.46 -13.29 -40.84
N GLU A 45 -2.41 -13.12 -41.62
CA GLU A 45 -1.28 -12.28 -41.23
C GLU A 45 -1.69 -10.79 -41.13
N ALA A 46 -2.55 -10.28 -42.01
CA ALA A 46 -3.09 -8.92 -41.91
C ALA A 46 -4.01 -8.75 -40.69
N ALA A 47 -4.87 -9.74 -40.38
CA ALA A 47 -5.73 -9.71 -39.20
C ALA A 47 -4.93 -9.82 -37.89
N ASN A 48 -3.81 -10.57 -37.91
CA ASN A 48 -2.93 -10.72 -36.76
C ASN A 48 -1.87 -9.63 -36.63
N LYS A 49 -1.66 -8.82 -37.65
CA LYS A 49 -0.82 -7.62 -37.58
C LYS A 49 -1.53 -6.53 -36.77
N ARG A 50 -1.70 -6.75 -35.47
CA ARG A 50 -1.97 -5.65 -34.56
C ARG A 50 -0.69 -4.81 -34.48
N PRO A 51 -0.69 -3.55 -34.90
CA PRO A 51 0.48 -2.71 -34.71
C PRO A 51 0.80 -2.66 -33.22
N LEU A 52 1.96 -3.16 -32.83
CA LEU A 52 2.49 -3.10 -31.46
C LEU A 52 2.63 -1.65 -30.96
N VAL A 53 2.65 -0.72 -31.90
CA VAL A 53 2.71 0.72 -31.63
C VAL A 53 1.49 1.35 -32.31
N PRO A 54 0.65 2.12 -31.59
CA PRO A 54 -0.43 2.88 -32.19
C PRO A 54 0.08 3.77 -33.32
N SER A 55 -0.68 3.86 -34.42
CA SER A 55 -0.34 4.65 -35.60
C SER A 55 -0.16 6.14 -35.30
N ASP A 56 -0.82 6.62 -34.25
CA ASP A 56 -0.62 7.97 -33.71
C ASP A 56 0.33 7.96 -32.51
N ARG A 57 1.53 8.47 -32.71
CA ARG A 57 2.58 8.60 -31.69
C ARG A 57 2.13 9.44 -30.49
N LYS A 58 1.22 10.41 -30.70
CA LYS A 58 0.66 11.24 -29.64
C LYS A 58 -0.32 10.46 -28.77
N GLU A 59 -1.17 9.61 -29.36
CA GLU A 59 -2.09 8.76 -28.61
C GLU A 59 -1.35 7.71 -27.81
N ALA A 60 -0.33 7.08 -28.38
CA ALA A 60 0.55 6.17 -27.67
C ALA A 60 1.17 6.82 -26.44
N ALA A 61 1.73 8.01 -26.60
CA ALA A 61 2.33 8.75 -25.49
C ALA A 61 1.29 9.18 -24.43
N ARG A 62 0.06 9.49 -24.83
CA ARG A 62 -1.03 9.79 -23.88
C ARG A 62 -1.44 8.57 -23.09
N MET A 63 -1.62 7.43 -23.75
CA MET A 63 -1.98 6.17 -23.08
C MET A 63 -0.88 5.71 -22.13
N GLU A 64 0.38 5.81 -22.52
CA GLU A 64 1.51 5.48 -21.67
C GLU A 64 1.56 6.38 -20.43
N ARG A 65 1.39 7.71 -20.60
CA ARG A 65 1.32 8.65 -19.48
C ARG A 65 0.13 8.37 -18.56
N ALA A 66 -1.03 8.02 -19.12
CA ALA A 66 -2.22 7.66 -18.33
C ALA A 66 -1.93 6.41 -17.48
N ARG A 67 -1.35 5.36 -18.06
CA ARG A 67 -0.95 4.13 -17.32
C ARG A 67 0.04 4.43 -16.20
N LEU A 68 1.09 5.19 -16.50
CA LEU A 68 2.08 5.60 -15.50
C LEU A 68 1.45 6.42 -14.36
N ASN A 69 0.51 7.30 -14.69
CA ASN A 69 -0.19 8.08 -13.67
C ASN A 69 -1.11 7.20 -12.80
N GLU A 70 -1.79 6.22 -13.39
CA GLU A 70 -2.59 5.25 -12.63
C GLU A 70 -1.71 4.40 -11.69
N GLU A 71 -0.58 3.90 -12.18
CA GLU A 71 0.37 3.15 -11.35
C GLU A 71 0.92 3.99 -10.21
N ARG A 72 1.31 5.24 -10.49
CA ARG A 72 1.76 6.18 -9.46
C ARG A 72 0.66 6.48 -8.44
N ASN A 73 -0.58 6.64 -8.88
CA ASN A 73 -1.71 6.87 -7.97
C ASN A 73 -2.00 5.64 -7.11
N LYS A 74 -1.98 4.44 -7.69
CA LYS A 74 -2.10 3.18 -6.94
C LYS A 74 -0.98 3.04 -5.90
N ALA A 75 0.26 3.34 -6.30
CA ALA A 75 1.40 3.31 -5.39
C ALA A 75 1.28 4.35 -4.26
N ARG A 76 0.81 5.58 -4.55
CA ARG A 76 0.58 6.62 -3.53
C ARG A 76 -0.51 6.22 -2.54
N ILE A 77 -1.62 5.69 -3.03
CA ILE A 77 -2.73 5.23 -2.19
C ILE A 77 -2.28 4.04 -1.34
N GLY A 78 -1.61 3.05 -1.93
CA GLY A 78 -1.08 1.90 -1.20
C GLY A 78 -0.02 2.28 -0.16
N LEU A 79 0.88 3.20 -0.49
CA LEU A 79 1.84 3.75 0.47
C LEU A 79 1.14 4.47 1.64
N ALA A 80 0.13 5.28 1.34
CA ALA A 80 -0.64 5.98 2.38
C ALA A 80 -1.42 5.02 3.27
N ALA A 81 -1.98 3.95 2.70
CA ALA A 81 -2.69 2.90 3.42
C ALA A 81 -1.75 1.96 4.22
N GLY A 82 -0.43 2.03 3.98
CA GLY A 82 0.54 1.16 4.65
C GLY A 82 0.58 -0.27 4.08
N ASP A 83 0.16 -0.46 2.83
CA ASP A 83 0.24 -1.74 2.14
C ASP A 83 1.71 -2.13 1.93
N GLU A 84 2.10 -3.32 2.40
CA GLU A 84 3.48 -3.81 2.36
C GLU A 84 4.07 -3.87 0.94
N ARG A 85 3.23 -4.04 -0.09
CA ARG A 85 3.65 -4.09 -1.50
C ARG A 85 4.28 -2.78 -1.96
N TYR A 86 3.74 -1.66 -1.50
CA TYR A 86 4.16 -0.31 -1.89
C TYR A 86 5.11 0.34 -0.89
N LEU A 87 5.36 -0.30 0.26
CA LEU A 87 6.29 0.23 1.24
C LEU A 87 7.76 0.03 0.79
N PRO A 88 8.62 1.02 1.06
CA PRO A 88 10.07 0.84 0.95
C PRO A 88 10.56 -0.33 1.81
N MET A 89 11.65 -0.97 1.39
CA MET A 89 12.23 -2.10 2.13
C MET A 89 12.55 -1.76 3.60
N ARG A 90 12.98 -0.51 3.86
CA ARG A 90 13.28 -0.03 5.22
C ARG A 90 12.06 0.00 6.14
N ASP A 91 10.84 0.06 5.61
CA ASP A 91 9.58 0.24 6.36
C ASP A 91 8.76 -1.06 6.42
N ARG A 92 9.18 -2.11 5.71
CA ARG A 92 8.53 -3.43 5.70
C ARG A 92 8.86 -4.22 6.97
N GLY A 93 7.93 -5.09 7.34
CA GLY A 93 8.11 -6.07 8.40
C GLY A 93 7.14 -5.87 9.58
N PRO A 94 6.80 -6.97 10.29
CA PRO A 94 5.80 -6.98 11.36
C PRO A 94 6.24 -6.14 12.57
N GLN A 95 7.53 -6.16 12.93
CA GLN A 95 8.03 -5.35 14.03
C GLN A 95 7.98 -3.85 13.72
N LYS A 96 8.25 -3.44 12.47
CA LYS A 96 8.16 -2.04 12.05
C LYS A 96 6.70 -1.58 11.95
N LYS A 97 5.77 -2.46 11.56
CA LYS A 97 4.34 -2.19 11.61
C LYS A 97 3.90 -1.93 13.06
N PHE A 98 4.25 -2.81 13.98
CA PHE A 98 3.98 -2.63 15.40
C PHE A 98 4.58 -1.32 15.94
N ALA A 99 5.82 -1.00 15.55
CA ALA A 99 6.48 0.25 15.95
C ALA A 99 5.74 1.49 15.42
N ARG A 100 5.24 1.47 14.19
CA ARG A 100 4.41 2.55 13.63
C ARG A 100 3.16 2.77 14.44
N ASP A 101 2.41 1.68 14.67
CA ASP A 101 1.14 1.74 15.39
C ASP A 101 1.34 2.22 16.83
N PHE A 102 2.43 1.78 17.47
CA PHE A 102 2.78 2.22 18.82
C PHE A 102 3.13 3.72 18.89
N VAL A 103 3.93 4.23 17.95
CA VAL A 103 4.30 5.67 17.87
C VAL A 103 3.07 6.51 17.54
N ASP A 104 2.18 6.03 16.67
CA ASP A 104 1.00 6.77 16.24
C ASP A 104 -0.11 6.80 17.30
N ALA A 105 -0.14 5.81 18.20
CA ALA A 105 -1.04 5.79 19.34
C ALA A 105 -0.63 6.76 20.46
N ARG A 106 0.66 7.11 20.54
CA ARG A 106 1.21 7.97 21.58
C ARG A 106 1.18 9.46 21.15
N TYR A 107 1.19 10.35 22.15
CA TYR A 107 1.55 11.75 21.98
C TYR A 107 3.07 11.87 22.03
N ASN A 108 3.68 12.41 20.99
CA ASN A 108 5.13 12.58 20.91
C ASN A 108 5.49 14.06 20.98
N VAL A 109 6.52 14.39 21.73
CA VAL A 109 7.03 15.77 21.83
C VAL A 109 7.47 16.29 20.47
N GLY A 110 8.02 15.42 19.62
CA GLY A 110 8.45 15.77 18.26
C GLY A 110 7.32 16.31 17.35
N GLU A 111 6.06 16.01 17.64
CA GLU A 111 4.94 16.58 16.87
C GLU A 111 4.81 18.09 17.06
N LEU A 112 5.27 18.61 18.19
CA LEU A 112 5.28 20.04 18.48
C LEU A 112 6.50 20.77 17.93
N MET A 113 7.46 20.06 17.33
CA MET A 113 8.72 20.64 16.87
C MET A 113 8.52 21.77 15.84
N VAL A 114 7.61 21.57 14.87
CA VAL A 114 7.36 22.57 13.83
C VAL A 114 6.67 23.82 14.39
N PRO A 115 5.53 23.75 15.10
CA PRO A 115 4.91 24.94 15.69
C PRO A 115 5.84 25.64 16.71
N PHE A 116 6.64 24.87 17.45
CA PHE A 116 7.61 25.43 18.37
C PHE A 116 8.74 26.20 17.64
N MET A 117 9.27 25.68 16.54
CA MET A 117 10.23 26.38 15.70
C MET A 117 9.70 27.73 15.21
N PHE A 118 8.43 27.77 14.77
CA PHE A 118 7.79 29.03 14.38
C PHE A 118 7.73 30.02 15.55
N LEU A 119 7.41 29.56 16.76
CA LEU A 119 7.40 30.39 17.95
C LEU A 119 8.78 31.03 18.21
N VAL A 120 9.82 30.21 18.18
CA VAL A 120 11.21 30.68 18.41
C VAL A 120 11.62 31.66 17.33
N ILE A 121 11.28 31.44 16.07
CA ILE A 121 11.56 32.38 14.98
C ILE A 121 10.89 33.71 15.24
N ILE A 122 9.60 33.72 15.62
CA ILE A 122 8.89 34.97 15.94
C ILE A 122 9.56 35.70 17.10
N MET A 123 9.96 35.01 18.17
CA MET A 123 10.67 35.62 19.30
C MET A 123 12.01 36.24 18.90
N THR A 124 12.70 35.67 17.91
CA THR A 124 13.99 36.18 17.42
C THR A 124 13.86 37.54 16.71
N PHE A 125 12.68 37.85 16.14
CA PHE A 125 12.42 39.17 15.52
C PHE A 125 12.17 40.30 16.51
N ILE A 126 12.01 39.99 17.80
CA ILE A 126 11.82 41.01 18.83
C ILE A 126 13.20 41.61 19.15
N PRO A 127 13.43 42.94 18.95
CA PRO A 127 14.74 43.59 19.17
C PRO A 127 15.00 43.81 20.64
N SER A 128 15.07 42.76 21.43
CA SER A 128 15.31 42.77 22.87
C SER A 128 16.32 41.70 23.24
N LEU A 129 17.48 42.07 23.77
CA LEU A 129 18.52 41.12 24.16
C LEU A 129 18.01 40.02 25.11
N PRO A 130 17.28 40.30 26.20
CA PRO A 130 16.81 39.25 27.09
C PRO A 130 15.83 38.30 26.43
N VAL A 131 15.05 38.76 25.44
CA VAL A 131 14.15 37.86 24.67
C VAL A 131 14.95 36.96 23.76
N GLN A 132 15.99 37.45 23.11
CA GLN A 132 16.83 36.64 22.22
C GLN A 132 17.61 35.56 23.00
N GLU A 133 18.19 35.92 24.14
CA GLU A 133 18.87 34.99 25.03
C GLU A 133 17.92 33.91 25.57
N SER A 134 16.74 34.32 26.03
CA SER A 134 15.72 33.38 26.51
C SER A 134 15.22 32.44 25.40
N SER A 135 15.06 32.92 24.16
CA SER A 135 14.66 32.10 23.01
C SER A 135 15.65 30.98 22.74
N PHE A 136 16.94 31.29 22.87
CA PHE A 136 18.00 30.32 22.69
C PHE A 136 17.98 29.25 23.79
N LEU A 137 17.82 29.63 25.04
CA LEU A 137 17.69 28.67 26.16
C LEU A 137 16.46 27.78 26.02
N VAL A 138 15.31 28.38 25.66
CA VAL A 138 14.05 27.63 25.43
C VAL A 138 14.19 26.62 24.27
N LEU A 139 14.89 27.00 23.19
CA LEU A 139 15.19 26.10 22.09
C LEU A 139 15.99 24.87 22.55
N TRP A 140 17.07 25.09 23.32
CA TRP A 140 17.87 23.99 23.85
C TRP A 140 17.10 23.12 24.84
N ALA A 141 16.32 23.72 25.72
CA ALA A 141 15.48 22.99 26.65
C ALA A 141 14.49 22.07 25.91
N PHE A 142 13.82 22.60 24.88
CA PHE A 142 12.90 21.80 24.05
C PHE A 142 13.63 20.65 23.33
N PHE A 143 14.82 20.91 22.79
CA PHE A 143 15.62 19.89 22.13
C PHE A 143 15.96 18.73 23.09
N PHE A 144 16.39 19.04 24.31
CA PHE A 144 16.70 18.00 25.32
C PHE A 144 15.44 17.22 25.74
N ILE A 145 14.31 17.90 25.90
CA ILE A 145 13.03 17.24 26.21
C ILE A 145 12.63 16.29 25.08
N ALA A 146 12.75 16.71 23.83
CA ALA A 146 12.47 15.87 22.67
C ALA A 146 13.41 14.67 22.59
N LEU A 147 14.68 14.85 22.90
CA LEU A 147 15.68 13.77 22.93
C LEU A 147 15.32 12.73 24.01
N ILE A 148 14.99 13.19 25.21
CA ILE A 148 14.56 12.31 26.32
C ILE A 148 13.28 11.54 25.93
N ASP A 149 12.31 12.21 25.29
CA ASP A 149 11.09 11.54 24.82
C ASP A 149 11.40 10.41 23.83
N VAL A 150 12.29 10.61 22.86
CA VAL A 150 12.75 9.59 21.92
C VAL A 150 13.47 8.44 22.63
N MET A 151 14.27 8.73 23.65
CA MET A 151 14.95 7.70 24.44
C MET A 151 13.95 6.84 25.21
N ILE A 152 12.97 7.46 25.89
CA ILE A 152 11.89 6.78 26.61
C ILE A 152 11.08 5.90 25.65
N LEU A 153 10.72 6.45 24.47
CA LEU A 153 10.05 5.70 23.42
C LEU A 153 10.86 4.46 23.02
N GLY A 154 12.15 4.60 22.81
CA GLY A 154 13.04 3.51 22.43
C GLY A 154 13.11 2.38 23.48
N VAL A 155 13.07 2.74 24.76
CA VAL A 155 13.05 1.77 25.89
C VAL A 155 11.70 1.07 25.99
N GLN A 156 10.61 1.81 25.92
CA GLN A 156 9.24 1.27 25.96
C GLN A 156 8.98 0.32 24.79
N LEU A 157 9.35 0.75 23.59
CA LEU A 157 9.18 -0.04 22.38
C LEU A 157 9.99 -1.35 22.44
N ARG A 158 11.25 -1.27 22.88
CA ARG A 158 12.07 -2.46 23.08
C ARG A 158 11.37 -3.48 23.99
N LYS A 159 10.89 -3.05 25.17
CA LYS A 159 10.20 -3.94 26.10
C LYS A 159 9.00 -4.63 25.47
N ARG A 160 8.16 -3.88 24.75
CA ARG A 160 6.94 -4.41 24.12
C ARG A 160 7.23 -5.33 22.92
N ILE A 161 8.20 -4.96 22.07
CA ILE A 161 8.58 -5.80 20.92
C ILE A 161 9.22 -7.11 21.41
N THR A 162 10.11 -7.05 22.40
CA THR A 162 10.73 -8.27 22.94
C THR A 162 9.69 -9.17 23.60
N ALA A 163 8.69 -8.62 24.26
CA ALA A 163 7.61 -9.40 24.85
C ALA A 163 6.73 -10.09 23.78
N LYS A 164 6.50 -9.45 22.62
CA LYS A 164 5.62 -9.97 21.57
C LYS A 164 6.34 -10.86 20.55
N PHE A 165 7.54 -10.49 20.13
CA PHE A 165 8.28 -11.14 19.06
C PHE A 165 9.55 -11.89 19.53
N GLY A 166 9.88 -11.83 20.82
CA GLY A 166 11.07 -12.47 21.40
C GLY A 166 12.35 -11.73 21.12
N THR A 167 12.56 -11.25 19.91
CA THR A 167 13.78 -10.55 19.47
C THR A 167 13.46 -9.17 18.92
N LEU A 168 14.44 -8.27 18.94
CA LEU A 168 14.32 -6.93 18.39
C LEU A 168 15.19 -6.81 17.14
N ASP A 169 14.58 -6.51 15.99
CA ASP A 169 15.30 -6.30 14.74
C ASP A 169 16.15 -5.02 14.78
N LYS A 170 17.30 -5.08 14.11
CA LYS A 170 18.17 -3.91 14.00
C LYS A 170 17.46 -2.76 13.29
N GLY A 171 17.58 -1.56 13.87
CA GLY A 171 17.04 -0.33 13.27
C GLY A 171 15.58 0.00 13.61
N VAL A 172 14.79 -0.89 14.25
CA VAL A 172 13.39 -0.61 14.62
C VAL A 172 13.29 0.56 15.61
N ARG A 173 14.19 0.66 16.56
CA ARG A 173 14.24 1.79 17.51
C ARG A 173 14.52 3.12 16.83
N TRP A 174 15.52 3.13 15.92
CA TRP A 174 15.85 4.31 15.13
C TRP A 174 14.67 4.75 14.24
N TYR A 175 14.06 3.77 13.59
CA TYR A 175 12.87 4.00 12.77
C TYR A 175 11.74 4.64 13.57
N ALA A 176 11.45 4.12 14.77
CA ALA A 176 10.42 4.67 15.65
C ALA A 176 10.78 6.10 16.13
N GLY A 177 12.04 6.36 16.47
CA GLY A 177 12.52 7.69 16.86
C GLY A 177 12.34 8.70 15.73
N MET A 178 12.77 8.37 14.50
CA MET A 178 12.58 9.23 13.34
C MET A 178 11.11 9.52 13.05
N ARG A 179 10.25 8.51 13.23
CA ARG A 179 8.80 8.68 13.05
C ARG A 179 8.18 9.56 14.14
N SER A 180 8.65 9.46 15.39
CA SER A 180 8.12 10.28 16.49
C SER A 180 8.42 11.76 16.35
N LEU A 181 9.51 12.11 15.66
CA LEU A 181 9.89 13.50 15.36
C LEU A 181 9.04 14.12 14.24
N GLN A 182 8.43 13.27 13.39
CA GLN A 182 7.58 13.76 12.31
C GLN A 182 6.19 14.16 12.85
N MET A 183 5.64 15.25 12.33
CA MET A 183 4.24 15.62 12.58
C MET A 183 3.30 14.52 12.07
N ARG A 184 2.29 14.18 12.85
CA ARG A 184 1.35 13.11 12.53
C ARG A 184 0.70 13.22 11.13
N PRO A 185 0.24 14.39 10.65
CA PRO A 185 -0.35 14.52 9.32
C PRO A 185 0.65 14.32 8.17
N LEU A 186 1.95 14.52 8.43
CA LEU A 186 3.02 14.39 7.42
C LEU A 186 3.65 12.99 7.41
N ARG A 187 3.27 12.10 8.35
CA ARG A 187 3.81 10.74 8.39
C ARG A 187 3.37 9.92 7.18
N LEU A 188 4.31 9.23 6.57
CA LEU A 188 4.06 8.22 5.54
C LEU A 188 4.67 6.87 6.02
N PRO A 189 3.90 5.77 5.99
CA PRO A 189 2.45 5.66 5.74
C PRO A 189 1.61 6.44 6.75
N LYS A 190 0.38 6.80 6.33
CA LYS A 190 -0.52 7.52 7.23
C LYS A 190 -0.83 6.70 8.48
N PRO A 191 -1.05 7.35 9.65
CA PRO A 191 -1.42 6.66 10.86
C PRO A 191 -2.69 5.82 10.67
N GLN A 192 -2.58 4.53 10.96
CA GLN A 192 -3.70 3.58 10.87
C GLN A 192 -4.45 3.43 12.19
N VAL A 193 -3.83 3.84 13.30
CA VAL A 193 -4.35 3.68 14.67
C VAL A 193 -4.75 5.03 15.23
N GLY A 194 -5.84 5.06 15.98
CA GLY A 194 -6.24 6.24 16.74
C GLY A 194 -5.29 6.54 17.91
N ARG A 195 -5.34 7.77 18.42
CA ARG A 195 -4.58 8.11 19.64
C ARG A 195 -5.08 7.28 20.82
N ARG A 196 -4.14 6.83 21.67
CA ARG A 196 -4.35 5.95 22.82
C ARG A 196 -4.79 4.50 22.47
N GLN A 197 -4.92 4.17 21.19
CA GLN A 197 -5.19 2.79 20.74
C GLN A 197 -3.86 2.06 20.53
N TYR A 198 -3.30 1.52 21.59
CA TYR A 198 -2.03 0.79 21.50
C TYR A 198 -2.25 -0.59 20.88
N PRO A 199 -1.35 -1.02 19.98
CA PRO A 199 -1.39 -2.37 19.41
C PRO A 199 -1.12 -3.40 20.53
N SER A 200 -1.93 -4.45 20.57
CA SER A 200 -1.80 -5.61 21.46
C SER A 200 -0.78 -6.62 20.93
#